data_a19752844aa127a64d23c1da8ffcedc9
#
_entry.id   a19752844aa127a64d23c1da8ffcedc9
#
_cell.length_a   1.000
_cell.length_b   1.000
_cell.length_c   1.000
_cell.angle_alpha   90.00
_cell.angle_beta   90.00
_cell.angle_gamma   90.00
#
_symmetry.space_group_name_H-M   'P 1'
#
loop_
_entity.id
_entity.type
_entity.pdbx_description
1 polymer ?
#
loop_
_entity_poly.entity_id
_entity_poly.type
_entity_poly.pdbx_seq_one_letter_code
_entity_poly.pdbx_strand_id
1 'polypeptide(L)'
;MDNKPHTPPVLAAEFSNERGAAIACGLLQANGVEAFVVDDAMATIYGAGATWAPVRLYVRADDAEKAAELLAAAGDNQEGA
;
A
#
# COMPACT_ATOMS: atom_id res chain seq x y z
N MET A 1 23.72 14.49 -3.71
CA MET A 1 23.38 14.08 -4.62
C MET A 1 23.12 12.73 -4.77
N ASP A 2 22.09 12.44 -5.02
CA ASP A 2 21.67 11.15 -5.06
C ASP A 2 21.74 10.65 -6.41
N ASN A 3 22.48 9.65 -6.61
CA ASN A 3 22.65 9.09 -7.92
C ASN A 3 21.88 7.84 -8.13
N LYS A 4 20.98 7.54 -7.26
CA LYS A 4 20.23 6.33 -7.47
C LYS A 4 19.28 6.46 -8.60
N PRO A 5 19.10 5.43 -9.40
CA PRO A 5 18.14 5.50 -10.47
C PRO A 5 16.74 5.66 -9.88
N HIS A 6 15.90 6.33 -10.63
CA HIS A 6 14.55 6.48 -10.21
C HIS A 6 13.80 5.22 -10.51
N THR A 7 13.55 4.46 -9.50
CA THR A 7 12.80 3.23 -9.66
C THR A 7 11.37 3.49 -9.25
N PRO A 8 10.41 3.25 -10.12
CA PRO A 8 9.03 3.51 -9.74
C PRO A 8 8.61 2.64 -8.57
N PRO A 9 7.73 3.14 -7.75
CA PRO A 9 7.22 2.33 -6.66
C PRO A 9 6.44 1.14 -7.19
N VAL A 10 6.35 0.13 -6.37
CA VAL A 10 5.64 -1.07 -6.78
C VAL A 10 4.45 -1.30 -5.86
N LEU A 11 3.45 -1.96 -6.38
CA LEU A 11 2.25 -2.22 -5.62
C LEU A 11 2.53 -3.29 -4.59
N ALA A 12 2.25 -2.98 -3.33
CA ALA A 12 2.45 -3.94 -2.27
C ALA A 12 1.16 -4.66 -1.93
N ALA A 13 0.03 -3.97 -1.98
CA ALA A 13 -1.23 -4.59 -1.62
C ALA A 13 -2.38 -3.69 -2.02
N GLU A 14 -3.57 -4.26 -2.11
CA GLU A 14 -4.77 -3.51 -2.36
C GLU A 14 -5.73 -3.77 -1.24
N PHE A 15 -6.50 -2.75 -0.89
CA PHE A 15 -7.45 -2.85 0.20
C PHE A 15 -8.80 -2.36 -0.25
N SER A 16 -9.83 -2.85 0.40
CA SER A 16 -11.17 -2.46 0.04
C SER A 16 -11.60 -1.16 0.71
N ASN A 17 -10.83 -0.69 1.67
CA ASN A 17 -11.16 0.58 2.31
C ASN A 17 -9.89 1.25 2.79
N GLU A 18 -10.05 2.53 3.11
CA GLU A 18 -8.91 3.33 3.50
C GLU A 18 -8.33 2.94 4.84
N ARG A 19 -9.18 2.47 5.73
CA ARG A 19 -8.70 2.13 7.05
C ARG A 19 -7.67 1.01 7.00
N GLY A 20 -7.98 -0.04 6.24
CA GLY A 20 -7.05 -1.15 6.12
C GLY A 20 -5.74 -0.70 5.50
N ALA A 21 -5.83 0.14 4.47
CA ALA A 21 -4.62 0.63 3.82
C ALA A 21 -3.80 1.50 4.77
N ALA A 22 -4.47 2.34 5.56
CA ALA A 22 -3.75 3.21 6.48
C ALA A 22 -3.04 2.42 7.56
N ILE A 23 -3.68 1.39 8.06
CA ILE A 23 -3.05 0.56 9.09
C ILE A 23 -1.82 -0.14 8.51
N ALA A 24 -1.95 -0.69 7.31
CA ALA A 24 -0.83 -1.37 6.68
C ALA A 24 0.30 -0.38 6.39
N CYS A 25 -0.04 0.80 5.91
CA CYS A 25 0.97 1.80 5.61
C CYS A 25 1.71 2.19 6.89
N GLY A 26 0.98 2.38 7.98
CA GLY A 26 1.60 2.72 9.24
C GLY A 26 2.53 1.61 9.73
N LEU A 27 2.12 0.38 9.56
CA LEU A 27 2.96 -0.73 9.94
C LEU A 27 4.28 -0.72 9.17
N LEU A 28 4.21 -0.50 7.87
CA LEU A 28 5.42 -0.49 7.07
C LEU A 28 6.31 0.67 7.45
N GLN A 29 5.72 1.84 7.64
CA GLN A 29 6.52 3.01 8.00
C GLN A 29 7.18 2.83 9.36
N ALA A 30 6.48 2.20 10.28
CA ALA A 30 7.05 1.95 11.59
C ALA A 30 8.25 1.01 11.51
N ASN A 31 8.32 0.23 10.45
CA ASN A 31 9.43 -0.69 10.27
C ASN A 31 10.46 -0.20 9.27
N GLY A 32 10.42 1.07 8.94
CA GLY A 32 11.45 1.64 8.10
C GLY A 32 11.21 1.51 6.61
N VAL A 33 10.02 1.11 6.22
CA VAL A 33 9.70 0.97 4.81
C VAL A 33 8.92 2.20 4.36
N GLU A 34 9.37 2.83 3.30
CA GLU A 34 8.64 3.96 2.75
C GLU A 34 7.43 3.43 2.02
N ALA A 35 6.27 3.88 2.43
CA ALA A 35 5.04 3.40 1.84
C ALA A 35 4.06 4.55 1.72
N PHE A 36 3.19 4.48 0.73
CA PHE A 36 2.16 5.50 0.59
C PHE A 36 0.92 4.86 -0.04
N VAL A 37 -0.19 5.52 0.19
CA VAL A 37 -1.49 5.01 -0.23
C VAL A 37 -2.00 5.82 -1.39
N VAL A 38 -2.51 5.15 -2.40
CA VAL A 38 -3.11 5.81 -3.55
C VAL A 38 -4.58 5.44 -3.55
N ASP A 39 -5.42 6.48 -3.53
CA ASP A 39 -6.85 6.27 -3.47
C ASP A 39 -7.44 6.69 -4.82
N ASP A 40 -8.17 5.81 -5.43
CA ASP A 40 -8.72 6.07 -6.74
C ASP A 40 -10.08 6.75 -6.69
N ALA A 41 -10.35 7.44 -5.63
CA ALA A 41 -11.61 8.14 -5.51
C ALA A 41 -11.85 9.11 -6.65
N MET A 42 -10.77 9.69 -7.15
CA MET A 42 -10.92 10.63 -8.24
C MET A 42 -11.43 9.96 -9.49
N ALA A 43 -11.01 8.76 -9.72
CA ALA A 43 -11.49 8.03 -10.88
C ALA A 43 -12.97 7.78 -10.77
N THR A 44 -13.43 7.53 -9.58
CA THR A 44 -14.84 7.32 -9.36
C THR A 44 -15.63 8.57 -9.66
N ILE A 45 -15.07 9.71 -9.29
CA ILE A 45 -15.76 10.97 -9.52
C ILE A 45 -15.99 11.22 -10.99
N TYR A 46 -15.05 10.81 -11.81
CA TYR A 46 -15.19 11.07 -13.21
C TYR A 46 -16.13 10.13 -13.91
N GLY A 47 -16.91 9.48 -13.18
CA GLY A 47 -18.01 8.87 -13.80
C GLY A 47 -17.85 7.52 -14.27
N ALA A 48 -16.91 6.99 -13.82
CA ALA A 48 -16.79 5.65 -14.16
C ALA A 48 -17.96 4.89 -13.69
N GLY A 49 -18.74 5.46 -12.87
CA GLY A 49 -19.84 4.72 -12.36
C GLY A 49 -19.42 3.65 -11.40
N ALA A 50 -18.19 3.57 -11.14
CA ALA A 50 -17.71 2.59 -10.19
C ALA A 50 -18.04 3.08 -8.82
N THR A 51 -18.79 2.31 -8.13
CA THR A 51 -19.13 2.67 -6.78
C THR A 51 -18.08 2.14 -5.82
N TRP A 52 -17.13 1.40 -6.32
CA TRP A 52 -16.12 0.80 -5.47
C TRP A 52 -14.78 0.92 -6.17
N ALA A 53 -13.82 1.42 -5.47
CA ALA A 53 -12.47 1.54 -6.02
C ALA A 53 -11.50 1.06 -4.97
N PRO A 54 -10.54 0.24 -5.36
CA PRO A 54 -9.59 -0.24 -4.38
C PRO A 54 -8.62 0.85 -3.97
N VAL A 55 -8.14 0.71 -2.76
CA VAL A 55 -7.11 1.59 -2.25
C VAL A 55 -5.81 0.83 -2.38
N ARG A 56 -4.84 1.42 -3.03
CA ARG A 56 -3.60 0.73 -3.30
C ARG A 56 -2.47 1.23 -2.43
N LEU A 57 -1.66 0.31 -1.98
CA LEU A 57 -0.53 0.62 -1.14
C LEU A 57 0.74 0.36 -1.92
N TYR A 58 1.58 1.38 -2.07
CA TYR A 58 2.81 1.25 -2.83
C TYR A 58 4.01 1.41 -1.91
N VAL A 59 5.09 0.74 -2.27
CA VAL A 59 6.34 0.84 -1.53
C VAL A 59 7.47 0.99 -2.53
N ARG A 60 8.64 1.34 -2.04
CA ARG A 60 9.80 1.40 -2.89
C ARG A 60 10.12 -0.01 -3.36
N ALA A 61 10.59 -0.10 -4.60
CA ALA A 61 10.92 -1.40 -5.16
C ALA A 61 11.95 -2.14 -4.31
N ASP A 62 12.89 -1.40 -3.73
CA ASP A 62 13.92 -2.02 -2.92
C ASP A 62 13.36 -2.66 -1.67
N ASP A 63 12.21 -2.21 -1.22
CA ASP A 63 11.63 -2.71 0.01
C ASP A 63 10.47 -3.67 -0.24
N ALA A 64 10.27 -4.06 -1.47
CA ALA A 64 9.09 -4.87 -1.81
C ALA A 64 9.06 -6.18 -1.04
N GLU A 65 10.21 -6.83 -0.93
CA GLU A 65 10.25 -8.09 -0.23
C GLU A 65 9.97 -7.92 1.25
N LYS A 66 10.59 -6.92 1.83
CA LYS A 66 10.39 -6.67 3.24
C LYS A 66 8.95 -6.30 3.52
N ALA A 67 8.36 -5.48 2.64
CA ALA A 67 6.98 -5.10 2.80
C ALA A 67 6.07 -6.32 2.74
N ALA A 68 6.33 -7.21 1.81
CA ALA A 68 5.51 -8.40 1.69
C ALA A 68 5.57 -9.25 2.95
N GLU A 69 6.75 -9.36 3.53
CA GLU A 69 6.89 -10.14 4.74
C GLU A 69 6.14 -9.51 5.90
N LEU A 70 6.25 -8.19 6.02
CA LEU A 70 5.59 -7.51 7.11
C LEU A 70 4.06 -7.61 6.97
N LEU A 71 3.58 -7.47 5.76
CA LEU A 71 2.15 -7.54 5.54
C LEU A 71 1.61 -8.94 5.77
N ALA A 72 2.38 -9.93 5.38
CA ALA A 72 1.95 -11.30 5.59
C ALA A 72 1.87 -11.61 7.08
N ALA A 73 2.84 -11.14 7.83
CA ALA A 73 2.83 -11.39 9.27
C ALA A 73 1.65 -10.69 9.92
N ALA A 74 1.34 -9.49 9.48
CA ALA A 74 0.21 -8.77 10.04
C ALA A 74 -1.09 -9.46 9.67
N GLY A 75 -1.17 -9.94 8.45
CA GLY A 75 -2.36 -10.64 8.03
C GLY A 75 -2.62 -11.89 8.84
N ASP A 76 -1.55 -12.62 9.12
CA ASP A 76 -1.70 -13.79 9.95
C ASP A 76 -2.21 -13.45 11.32
N ASN A 77 -1.70 -12.38 11.88
CA ASN A 77 -2.15 -11.97 13.20
C ASN A 77 -3.59 -11.58 13.19
N GLN A 78 -4.01 -10.92 12.16
CA GLN A 78 -5.37 -10.48 12.10
C GLN A 78 -6.33 -11.59 11.84
N GLU A 79 -5.84 -12.58 11.14
CA GLU A 79 -6.70 -13.61 10.77
C GLU A 79 -7.19 -14.39 11.90
N GLY A 80 -6.47 -14.48 12.92
CA GLY A 80 -6.90 -15.22 14.05
C GLY A 80 -8.08 -14.60 14.77
N ALA A 81 -8.37 -13.39 14.43
CA ALA A 81 -9.44 -12.71 15.13
C ALA A 81 -10.82 -13.13 14.64
#